data_a7be9b015ca5788b4b4d1ee09089007a
#
_entry.id   a7be9b015ca5788b4b4d1ee09089007a
#
_cell.length_a   1.000
_cell.length_b   1.000
_cell.length_c   1.000
_cell.angle_alpha   90.00
_cell.angle_beta   90.00
_cell.angle_gamma   90.00
#
_symmetry.space_group_name_H-M   'P 1'
#
loop_
_entity.id
_entity.type
_entity.pdbx_description
1 polymer ?
#
loop_
_entity_poly.entity_id
_entity_poly.type
_entity_poly.pdbx_seq_one_letter_code
_entity_poly.pdbx_strand_id
1 'polypeptide(L)'
;MEANKRIILNTSVQYIKAIVTTILSLFSMRIVLEAIGVSDYGIFSVVGGVIAMLGFITNALVITTQRYVSYYYGRHRTSQVKRFFTNSLFLHIILGLLIGLALLAIKGLLMNDFLKIDPDRLDAAKSVYDITVAILLVTVVTAPFKALFIAKENIVFISLIEMVDAILKLALAYLLLYIQADKLLLYVFILAGIQLLNLLAFALYANWQFPECSLLIRKRDISRIYIGQLLGFAGWTTYGMGAVAARNQGMAIILNICFCTTVNAAYGIANQVFGAISFLSTSILNAMNPQIMKAEGNKDRKKVFALAEKESKYSTMLLIIILVPLMFEMPSILNVWLTKVPDYCALFCNAILLSFICDQLTAGLNTINQAIGKIRTYTLLMYTPKLIYLPISYILFQNGGTIAEAMGVFVAIELLVALARIPYIHWKTQMSMKNFFLHVIVPLLPLALLACATSGGCQLLFHFKYRFLLTGVLSVSVSFLVSWFTVLDRNERGYFKEQILKRIIGKCAV
;
A
#
# COMPACT_ATOMS: atom_id res chain seq x y z
N MET A 1 8.33 -26.68 3.05
CA MET A 1 8.46 -26.49 1.57
C MET A 1 7.24 -25.83 0.94
N GLU A 2 6.00 -26.18 1.28
CA GLU A 2 4.79 -25.58 0.70
C GLU A 2 4.60 -24.08 1.01
N ALA A 3 4.90 -23.62 2.23
CA ALA A 3 4.74 -22.22 2.63
C ALA A 3 5.62 -21.27 1.80
N ASN A 4 6.89 -21.64 1.57
CA ASN A 4 7.80 -20.81 0.76
C ASN A 4 7.36 -20.74 -0.71
N LYS A 5 6.84 -21.86 -1.27
CA LYS A 5 6.29 -21.85 -2.64
C LYS A 5 5.08 -20.93 -2.76
N ARG A 6 4.20 -20.92 -1.77
CA ARG A 6 3.02 -20.02 -1.75
C ARG A 6 3.42 -18.54 -1.65
N ILE A 7 4.42 -18.20 -0.81
CA ILE A 7 4.93 -16.84 -0.73
C ILE A 7 5.45 -16.39 -2.10
N ILE A 8 6.32 -17.19 -2.72
CA ILE A 8 6.91 -16.84 -4.02
C ILE A 8 5.82 -16.69 -5.08
N LEU A 9 4.89 -17.65 -5.17
CA LEU A 9 3.79 -17.59 -6.13
C LEU A 9 2.93 -16.34 -5.92
N ASN A 10 2.48 -16.10 -4.69
CA ASN A 10 1.63 -14.98 -4.34
C ASN A 10 2.32 -13.64 -4.63
N THR A 11 3.60 -13.52 -4.30
CA THR A 11 4.39 -12.31 -4.58
C THR A 11 4.58 -12.09 -6.08
N SER A 12 4.93 -13.15 -6.83
CA SER A 12 5.09 -13.06 -8.29
C SER A 12 3.80 -12.66 -8.99
N VAL A 13 2.67 -13.25 -8.61
CA VAL A 13 1.35 -12.91 -9.16
C VAL A 13 0.97 -11.46 -8.86
N GLN A 14 1.29 -10.96 -7.65
CA GLN A 14 1.04 -9.56 -7.32
C GLN A 14 1.89 -8.59 -8.15
N TYR A 15 3.14 -8.92 -8.44
CA TYR A 15 3.97 -8.10 -9.33
C TYR A 15 3.43 -8.07 -10.75
N ILE A 16 3.07 -9.23 -11.31
CA ILE A 16 2.45 -9.30 -12.65
C ILE A 16 1.17 -8.47 -12.68
N LYS A 17 0.29 -8.66 -11.68
CA LYS A 17 -0.95 -7.90 -11.54
C LYS A 17 -0.66 -6.39 -11.48
N ALA A 18 0.31 -5.94 -10.66
CA ALA A 18 0.62 -4.53 -10.51
C ALA A 18 1.08 -3.90 -11.84
N ILE A 19 1.95 -4.59 -12.59
CA ILE A 19 2.40 -4.12 -13.90
C ILE A 19 1.22 -4.02 -14.88
N VAL A 20 0.44 -5.10 -15.01
CA VAL A 20 -0.70 -5.16 -15.93
C VAL A 20 -1.74 -4.09 -15.59
N THR A 21 -2.16 -3.97 -14.32
CA THR A 21 -3.18 -3.00 -13.91
C THR A 21 -2.68 -1.56 -14.06
N THR A 22 -1.39 -1.28 -13.83
CA THR A 22 -0.82 0.06 -14.04
C THR A 22 -0.85 0.43 -15.52
N ILE A 23 -0.41 -0.46 -16.40
CA ILE A 23 -0.44 -0.21 -17.85
C ILE A 23 -1.88 0.04 -18.31
N LEU A 24 -2.82 -0.84 -17.95
CA LEU A 24 -4.22 -0.71 -18.33
C LEU A 24 -4.84 0.59 -17.79
N SER A 25 -4.52 1.00 -16.56
CA SER A 25 -5.06 2.22 -15.95
C SER A 25 -4.55 3.48 -16.64
N LEU A 26 -3.28 3.51 -17.06
CA LEU A 26 -2.72 4.64 -17.82
C LEU A 26 -3.41 4.81 -19.17
N PHE A 27 -3.62 3.71 -19.90
CA PHE A 27 -4.37 3.75 -21.16
C PHE A 27 -5.83 4.14 -20.95
N SER A 28 -6.50 3.56 -19.93
CA SER A 28 -7.87 3.88 -19.60
C SER A 28 -8.06 5.36 -19.27
N MET A 29 -7.17 5.94 -18.45
CA MET A 29 -7.23 7.35 -18.06
C MET A 29 -7.15 8.29 -19.29
N ARG A 30 -6.26 8.01 -20.23
CA ARG A 30 -6.13 8.80 -21.46
C ARG A 30 -7.43 8.78 -22.27
N ILE A 31 -8.00 7.60 -22.49
CA ILE A 31 -9.22 7.43 -23.28
C ILE A 31 -10.43 8.05 -22.58
N VAL A 32 -10.55 7.89 -21.25
CA VAL A 32 -11.62 8.53 -20.47
C VAL A 32 -11.52 10.04 -20.57
N LEU A 33 -10.34 10.64 -20.45
CA LEU A 33 -10.15 12.07 -20.56
C LEU A 33 -10.55 12.59 -21.97
N GLU A 34 -10.23 11.85 -23.02
CA GLU A 34 -10.64 12.14 -24.39
C GLU A 34 -12.18 12.04 -24.57
N ALA A 35 -12.79 11.02 -23.97
CA ALA A 35 -14.20 10.72 -24.12
C ALA A 35 -15.12 11.71 -23.37
N ILE A 36 -14.80 12.03 -22.11
CA ILE A 36 -15.65 12.89 -21.24
C ILE A 36 -15.22 14.34 -21.22
N GLY A 37 -13.97 14.64 -21.64
CA GLY A 37 -13.41 15.99 -21.65
C GLY A 37 -12.81 16.42 -20.31
N VAL A 38 -12.01 17.49 -20.34
CA VAL A 38 -11.23 17.96 -19.19
C VAL A 38 -12.10 18.46 -18.05
N SER A 39 -13.21 19.17 -18.36
CA SER A 39 -14.13 19.74 -17.35
C SER A 39 -14.83 18.64 -16.55
N ASP A 40 -15.48 17.70 -17.22
CA ASP A 40 -16.20 16.60 -16.60
C ASP A 40 -15.26 15.62 -15.86
N TYR A 41 -14.07 15.37 -16.43
CA TYR A 41 -13.03 14.63 -15.72
C TYR A 41 -12.58 15.35 -14.46
N GLY A 42 -12.51 16.69 -14.49
CA GLY A 42 -12.25 17.52 -13.31
C GLY A 42 -13.28 17.30 -12.20
N ILE A 43 -14.57 17.32 -12.53
CA ILE A 43 -15.67 17.04 -11.59
C ILE A 43 -15.48 15.64 -10.96
N PHE A 44 -15.30 14.62 -11.80
CA PHE A 44 -15.07 13.23 -11.34
C PHE A 44 -13.85 13.14 -10.41
N SER A 45 -12.75 13.79 -10.77
CA SER A 45 -11.50 13.74 -9.99
C SER A 45 -11.63 14.43 -8.64
N VAL A 46 -12.29 15.59 -8.56
CA VAL A 46 -12.47 16.33 -7.31
C VAL A 46 -13.44 15.58 -6.38
N VAL A 47 -14.58 15.15 -6.89
CA VAL A 47 -15.57 14.39 -6.12
C VAL A 47 -14.99 13.05 -5.65
N GLY A 48 -14.34 12.32 -6.56
CA GLY A 48 -13.70 11.05 -6.25
C GLY A 48 -12.53 11.20 -5.27
N GLY A 49 -11.78 12.30 -5.35
CA GLY A 49 -10.66 12.62 -4.46
C GLY A 49 -11.06 12.75 -3.00
N VAL A 50 -12.17 13.46 -2.71
CA VAL A 50 -12.72 13.58 -1.34
C VAL A 50 -13.04 12.20 -0.75
N ILE A 51 -13.61 11.32 -1.56
CA ILE A 51 -14.01 9.98 -1.11
C ILE A 51 -12.79 9.05 -1.02
N ALA A 52 -11.84 9.16 -1.94
CA ALA A 52 -10.61 8.37 -1.92
C ALA A 52 -9.75 8.63 -0.67
N MET A 53 -9.83 9.84 -0.09
CA MET A 53 -9.19 10.14 1.20
C MET A 53 -9.63 9.21 2.33
N LEU A 54 -10.84 8.65 2.27
CA LEU A 54 -11.33 7.70 3.28
C LEU A 54 -10.80 6.26 3.09
N GLY A 55 -10.03 6.01 2.03
CA GLY A 55 -9.45 4.70 1.73
C GLY A 55 -8.58 4.12 2.85
N PHE A 56 -7.95 4.98 3.69
CA PHE A 56 -7.17 4.50 4.83
C PHE A 56 -8.05 3.79 5.88
N ILE A 57 -9.32 4.19 6.05
CA ILE A 57 -10.28 3.53 6.95
C ILE A 57 -10.58 2.13 6.43
N THR A 58 -10.88 2.01 5.14
CA THR A 58 -11.16 0.70 4.49
C THR A 58 -9.97 -0.24 4.63
N ASN A 59 -8.74 0.25 4.39
CA ASN A 59 -7.53 -0.54 4.55
C ASN A 59 -7.30 -0.99 6.01
N ALA A 60 -7.56 -0.12 6.99
CA ALA A 60 -7.47 -0.46 8.41
C ALA A 60 -8.46 -1.59 8.80
N LEU A 61 -9.65 -1.55 8.23
CA LEU A 61 -10.67 -2.58 8.43
C LEU A 61 -10.29 -3.92 7.78
N VAL A 62 -9.69 -3.91 6.58
CA VAL A 62 -9.14 -5.11 5.92
C VAL A 62 -8.05 -5.75 6.80
N ILE A 63 -7.07 -4.97 7.26
CA ILE A 63 -5.98 -5.44 8.13
C ILE A 63 -6.53 -6.04 9.42
N THR A 64 -7.54 -5.39 10.02
CA THR A 64 -8.20 -5.88 11.23
C THR A 64 -8.83 -7.25 11.02
N THR A 65 -9.64 -7.40 9.99
CA THR A 65 -10.32 -8.66 9.67
C THR A 65 -9.30 -9.75 9.33
N GLN A 66 -8.34 -9.44 8.48
CA GLN A 66 -7.23 -10.35 8.11
C GLN A 66 -6.50 -10.87 9.35
N ARG A 67 -6.16 -9.99 10.28
CA ARG A 67 -5.45 -10.36 11.52
C ARG A 67 -6.21 -11.38 12.33
N TYR A 68 -7.50 -11.13 12.64
CA TYR A 68 -8.28 -12.06 13.45
C TYR A 68 -8.53 -13.38 12.75
N VAL A 69 -8.87 -13.35 11.46
CA VAL A 69 -9.07 -14.56 10.65
C VAL A 69 -7.77 -15.40 10.59
N SER A 70 -6.63 -14.80 10.25
CA SER A 70 -5.34 -15.51 10.17
C SER A 70 -4.90 -16.07 11.52
N TYR A 71 -5.06 -15.32 12.60
CA TYR A 71 -4.69 -15.73 13.96
C TYR A 71 -5.49 -16.96 14.41
N TYR A 72 -6.83 -16.92 14.30
CA TYR A 72 -7.66 -18.05 14.72
C TYR A 72 -7.61 -19.23 13.76
N TYR A 73 -7.32 -18.98 12.49
CA TYR A 73 -7.02 -20.05 11.53
C TYR A 73 -5.74 -20.79 11.93
N GLY A 74 -4.69 -20.07 12.33
CA GLY A 74 -3.47 -20.66 12.88
C GLY A 74 -3.73 -21.50 14.14
N ARG A 75 -4.71 -21.14 14.98
CA ARG A 75 -5.13 -21.93 16.16
C ARG A 75 -6.03 -23.11 15.85
N HIS A 76 -6.29 -23.41 14.58
CA HIS A 76 -7.24 -24.46 14.15
C HIS A 76 -8.66 -24.31 14.73
N ARG A 77 -9.08 -23.03 15.01
CA ARG A 77 -10.39 -22.72 15.58
C ARG A 77 -11.33 -22.15 14.52
N THR A 78 -11.78 -23.00 13.60
CA THR A 78 -12.65 -22.61 12.48
C THR A 78 -13.96 -21.93 12.92
N SER A 79 -14.53 -22.35 14.06
CA SER A 79 -15.72 -21.70 14.64
C SER A 79 -15.46 -20.25 15.05
N GLN A 80 -14.27 -19.92 15.56
CA GLN A 80 -13.88 -18.56 15.88
C GLN A 80 -13.64 -17.74 14.60
N VAL A 81 -13.02 -18.33 13.58
CA VAL A 81 -12.85 -17.69 12.26
C VAL A 81 -14.21 -17.27 11.72
N LYS A 82 -15.20 -18.18 11.72
CA LYS A 82 -16.57 -17.88 11.27
C LYS A 82 -17.19 -16.73 12.07
N ARG A 83 -17.09 -16.74 13.40
CA ARG A 83 -17.62 -15.68 14.27
C ARG A 83 -16.97 -14.33 13.98
N PHE A 84 -15.64 -14.28 13.88
CA PHE A 84 -14.94 -13.02 13.54
C PHE A 84 -15.32 -12.52 12.15
N PHE A 85 -15.40 -13.40 11.16
CA PHE A 85 -15.81 -13.01 9.80
C PHE A 85 -17.23 -12.44 9.78
N THR A 86 -18.20 -13.12 10.39
CA THR A 86 -19.61 -12.67 10.43
C THR A 86 -19.77 -11.33 11.16
N ASN A 87 -19.08 -11.16 12.33
CA ASN A 87 -19.12 -9.89 13.06
C ASN A 87 -18.37 -8.78 12.33
N SER A 88 -17.31 -9.11 11.59
CA SER A 88 -16.61 -8.16 10.72
C SER A 88 -17.50 -7.72 9.57
N LEU A 89 -18.16 -8.63 8.87
CA LEU A 89 -19.07 -8.30 7.78
C LEU A 89 -20.20 -7.37 8.27
N PHE A 90 -20.83 -7.70 9.41
CA PHE A 90 -21.84 -6.87 10.05
C PHE A 90 -21.30 -5.47 10.38
N LEU A 91 -20.12 -5.39 10.97
CA LEU A 91 -19.46 -4.12 11.31
C LEU A 91 -19.19 -3.27 10.06
N HIS A 92 -18.71 -3.89 8.97
CA HIS A 92 -18.42 -3.17 7.72
C HIS A 92 -19.68 -2.63 7.07
N ILE A 93 -20.80 -3.37 7.12
CA ILE A 93 -22.10 -2.88 6.63
C ILE A 93 -22.54 -1.65 7.43
N ILE A 94 -22.48 -1.72 8.77
CA ILE A 94 -22.87 -0.59 9.62
C ILE A 94 -21.95 0.61 9.41
N LEU A 95 -20.64 0.41 9.43
CA LEU A 95 -19.67 1.51 9.23
C LEU A 95 -19.80 2.10 7.82
N GLY A 96 -19.99 1.27 6.80
CA GLY A 96 -20.24 1.74 5.44
C GLY A 96 -21.49 2.64 5.37
N LEU A 97 -22.59 2.19 5.97
CA LEU A 97 -23.83 2.98 6.03
C LEU A 97 -23.63 4.29 6.81
N LEU A 98 -22.96 4.25 7.97
CA LEU A 98 -22.70 5.46 8.77
C LEU A 98 -21.81 6.47 8.01
N ILE A 99 -20.75 5.99 7.36
CA ILE A 99 -19.86 6.85 6.54
C ILE A 99 -20.64 7.40 5.34
N GLY A 100 -21.43 6.56 4.66
CA GLY A 100 -22.27 6.99 3.54
C GLY A 100 -23.28 8.06 3.93
N LEU A 101 -23.99 7.85 5.05
CA LEU A 101 -24.95 8.84 5.57
C LEU A 101 -24.26 10.15 5.97
N ALA A 102 -23.10 10.07 6.61
CA ALA A 102 -22.31 11.26 6.96
C ALA A 102 -21.89 12.04 5.69
N LEU A 103 -21.42 11.35 4.66
CA LEU A 103 -21.07 11.96 3.38
C LEU A 103 -22.29 12.60 2.72
N LEU A 104 -23.43 11.91 2.69
CA LEU A 104 -24.67 12.48 2.13
C LEU A 104 -25.15 13.70 2.92
N ALA A 105 -24.98 13.72 4.23
CA ALA A 105 -25.34 14.86 5.07
C ALA A 105 -24.51 16.12 4.77
N ILE A 106 -23.21 15.97 4.48
CA ILE A 106 -22.32 17.09 4.14
C ILE A 106 -22.33 17.47 2.65
N LYS A 107 -23.09 16.75 1.81
CA LYS A 107 -23.15 16.97 0.36
C LYS A 107 -23.46 18.40 0.00
N GLY A 108 -24.48 19.01 0.67
CA GLY A 108 -24.90 20.39 0.40
C GLY A 108 -23.77 21.39 0.64
N LEU A 109 -23.09 21.28 1.76
CA LEU A 109 -21.93 22.10 2.11
C LEU A 109 -20.78 21.93 1.13
N LEU A 110 -20.47 20.68 0.75
CA LEU A 110 -19.40 20.40 -0.21
C LEU A 110 -19.70 20.97 -1.60
N MET A 111 -20.93 20.79 -2.11
CA MET A 111 -21.28 21.15 -3.49
C MET A 111 -21.57 22.63 -3.68
N ASN A 112 -22.10 23.32 -2.66
CA ASN A 112 -22.51 24.72 -2.79
C ASN A 112 -21.45 25.69 -2.29
N ASP A 113 -20.69 25.33 -1.24
CA ASP A 113 -19.79 26.27 -0.54
C ASP A 113 -18.32 25.97 -0.77
N PHE A 114 -17.94 24.69 -0.90
CA PHE A 114 -16.54 24.28 -0.92
C PHE A 114 -15.99 24.05 -2.33
N LEU A 115 -16.79 23.38 -3.21
CA LEU A 115 -16.35 23.01 -4.55
C LEU A 115 -16.82 24.06 -5.56
N LYS A 116 -15.91 24.60 -6.33
CA LYS A 116 -16.22 25.50 -7.44
C LYS A 116 -16.55 24.67 -8.68
N ILE A 117 -17.85 24.36 -8.86
CA ILE A 117 -18.37 23.61 -9.99
C ILE A 117 -19.22 24.55 -10.85
N ASP A 118 -19.13 24.38 -12.16
CA ASP A 118 -19.93 25.16 -13.10
C ASP A 118 -21.43 24.95 -12.83
N PRO A 119 -22.25 25.99 -12.71
CA PRO A 119 -23.68 25.88 -12.44
C PRO A 119 -24.42 24.92 -13.38
N ASP A 120 -24.06 24.91 -14.67
CA ASP A 120 -24.67 24.03 -15.68
C ASP A 120 -24.40 22.54 -15.44
N ARG A 121 -23.34 22.20 -14.68
CA ARG A 121 -22.93 20.81 -14.38
C ARG A 121 -23.15 20.42 -12.90
N LEU A 122 -23.74 21.31 -12.10
CA LEU A 122 -23.91 21.10 -10.65
C LEU A 122 -24.79 19.88 -10.34
N ASP A 123 -25.86 19.64 -11.10
CA ASP A 123 -26.75 18.51 -10.88
C ASP A 123 -26.11 17.19 -11.32
N ALA A 124 -25.30 17.20 -12.38
CA ALA A 124 -24.48 16.06 -12.77
C ALA A 124 -23.45 15.76 -11.67
N ALA A 125 -22.78 16.76 -11.12
CA ALA A 125 -21.82 16.60 -10.03
C ALA A 125 -22.46 16.03 -8.75
N LYS A 126 -23.69 16.48 -8.39
CA LYS A 126 -24.46 15.91 -7.27
C LYS A 126 -24.78 14.43 -7.48
N SER A 127 -25.13 14.05 -8.71
CA SER A 127 -25.41 12.65 -9.06
C SER A 127 -24.14 11.81 -9.05
N VAL A 128 -23.02 12.33 -9.57
CA VAL A 128 -21.69 11.70 -9.49
C VAL A 128 -21.30 11.45 -8.04
N TYR A 129 -21.54 12.42 -7.15
CA TYR A 129 -21.25 12.30 -5.73
C TYR A 129 -22.05 11.15 -5.10
N ASP A 130 -23.37 11.08 -5.32
CA ASP A 130 -24.23 10.04 -4.76
C ASP A 130 -23.81 8.64 -5.22
N ILE A 131 -23.51 8.49 -6.52
CA ILE A 131 -23.04 7.21 -7.07
C ILE A 131 -21.65 6.86 -6.50
N THR A 132 -20.77 7.81 -6.33
CA THR A 132 -19.43 7.56 -5.77
C THR A 132 -19.50 7.19 -4.28
N VAL A 133 -20.44 7.77 -3.51
CA VAL A 133 -20.74 7.33 -2.13
C VAL A 133 -21.25 5.88 -2.13
N ALA A 134 -22.12 5.50 -3.07
CA ALA A 134 -22.57 4.11 -3.21
C ALA A 134 -21.40 3.16 -3.57
N ILE A 135 -20.49 3.56 -4.46
CA ILE A 135 -19.24 2.81 -4.76
C ILE A 135 -18.40 2.60 -3.50
N LEU A 136 -18.22 3.63 -2.68
CA LEU A 136 -17.50 3.52 -1.41
C LEU A 136 -18.19 2.50 -0.48
N LEU A 137 -19.50 2.55 -0.34
CA LEU A 137 -20.25 1.62 0.50
C LEU A 137 -20.04 0.17 0.04
N VAL A 138 -20.15 -0.10 -1.26
CA VAL A 138 -19.88 -1.42 -1.84
C VAL A 138 -18.44 -1.84 -1.59
N THR A 139 -17.48 -0.92 -1.70
CA THR A 139 -16.05 -1.17 -1.43
C THR A 139 -15.81 -1.57 0.03
N VAL A 140 -16.42 -0.86 0.98
CA VAL A 140 -16.34 -1.17 2.41
C VAL A 140 -16.92 -2.56 2.70
N VAL A 141 -18.05 -2.92 2.10
CA VAL A 141 -18.69 -4.25 2.26
C VAL A 141 -17.85 -5.36 1.61
N THR A 142 -17.07 -5.05 0.57
CA THR A 142 -16.16 -6.00 -0.09
C THR A 142 -14.92 -6.31 0.78
N ALA A 143 -14.52 -5.40 1.67
CA ALA A 143 -13.29 -5.48 2.45
C ALA A 143 -13.13 -6.77 3.29
N PRO A 144 -14.13 -7.27 4.05
CA PRO A 144 -14.01 -8.52 4.82
C PRO A 144 -13.80 -9.75 3.94
N PHE A 145 -14.34 -9.78 2.73
CA PHE A 145 -14.08 -10.88 1.78
C PHE A 145 -12.63 -10.84 1.30
N LYS A 146 -12.11 -9.68 0.88
CA LYS A 146 -10.69 -9.53 0.54
C LYS A 146 -9.78 -9.95 1.69
N ALA A 147 -10.10 -9.53 2.90
CA ALA A 147 -9.35 -9.91 4.12
C ALA A 147 -9.34 -11.44 4.33
N LEU A 148 -10.46 -12.13 4.06
CA LEU A 148 -10.57 -13.58 4.16
C LEU A 148 -9.66 -14.27 3.13
N PHE A 149 -9.66 -13.80 1.86
CA PHE A 149 -8.78 -14.35 0.83
C PHE A 149 -7.31 -14.15 1.17
N ILE A 150 -6.91 -12.97 1.67
CA ILE A 150 -5.54 -12.70 2.11
C ILE A 150 -5.16 -13.63 3.27
N ALA A 151 -6.04 -13.78 4.26
CA ALA A 151 -5.82 -14.65 5.42
C ALA A 151 -5.68 -16.13 5.05
N LYS A 152 -6.37 -16.57 4.01
CA LYS A 152 -6.27 -17.93 3.44
C LYS A 152 -5.13 -18.08 2.43
N GLU A 153 -4.36 -17.01 2.16
CA GLU A 153 -3.24 -16.96 1.20
C GLU A 153 -3.69 -17.22 -0.26
N ASN A 154 -4.96 -16.97 -0.58
CA ASN A 154 -5.50 -17.08 -1.94
C ASN A 154 -5.40 -15.72 -2.67
N ILE A 155 -4.18 -15.22 -2.81
CA ILE A 155 -3.89 -13.91 -3.42
C ILE A 155 -4.05 -13.97 -4.94
N VAL A 156 -3.89 -15.15 -5.53
CA VAL A 156 -4.08 -15.37 -6.97
C VAL A 156 -5.48 -14.95 -7.40
N PHE A 157 -6.52 -15.34 -6.66
CA PHE A 157 -7.90 -14.98 -6.96
C PHE A 157 -8.13 -13.46 -6.87
N ILE A 158 -7.61 -12.82 -5.82
CA ILE A 158 -7.68 -11.35 -5.67
C ILE A 158 -7.05 -10.68 -6.89
N SER A 159 -5.85 -11.13 -7.28
CA SER A 159 -5.12 -10.55 -8.40
C SER A 159 -5.86 -10.72 -9.73
N LEU A 160 -6.52 -11.87 -9.92
CA LEU A 160 -7.33 -12.15 -11.10
C LEU A 160 -8.53 -11.20 -11.19
N ILE A 161 -9.28 -11.04 -10.10
CA ILE A 161 -10.42 -10.10 -10.07
C ILE A 161 -9.95 -8.66 -10.33
N GLU A 162 -8.84 -8.22 -9.72
CA GLU A 162 -8.30 -6.88 -9.94
C GLU A 162 -7.77 -6.66 -11.36
N MET A 163 -7.27 -7.69 -12.04
CA MET A 163 -6.94 -7.61 -13.48
C MET A 163 -8.19 -7.53 -14.35
N VAL A 164 -9.22 -8.33 -14.06
CA VAL A 164 -10.51 -8.26 -14.78
C VAL A 164 -11.16 -6.89 -14.58
N ASP A 165 -11.14 -6.34 -13.36
CA ASP A 165 -11.60 -4.98 -13.06
C ASP A 165 -10.91 -3.93 -13.95
N ALA A 166 -9.58 -4.01 -14.07
CA ALA A 166 -8.82 -3.09 -14.91
C ALA A 166 -9.16 -3.23 -16.42
N ILE A 167 -9.39 -4.45 -16.89
CA ILE A 167 -9.83 -4.71 -18.28
C ILE A 167 -11.23 -4.15 -18.51
N LEU A 168 -12.17 -4.36 -17.58
CA LEU A 168 -13.52 -3.83 -17.68
C LEU A 168 -13.54 -2.30 -17.69
N LYS A 169 -12.70 -1.65 -16.88
CA LYS A 169 -12.54 -0.19 -16.88
C LYS A 169 -11.96 0.34 -18.19
N LEU A 170 -11.00 -0.38 -18.79
CA LEU A 170 -10.49 -0.03 -20.10
C LEU A 170 -11.56 -0.21 -21.20
N ALA A 171 -12.32 -1.32 -21.18
CA ALA A 171 -13.42 -1.56 -22.09
C ALA A 171 -14.51 -0.48 -21.98
N LEU A 172 -14.83 -0.06 -20.73
CA LEU A 172 -15.72 1.05 -20.46
C LEU A 172 -15.21 2.35 -21.09
N ALA A 173 -13.90 2.65 -20.92
CA ALA A 173 -13.30 3.85 -21.50
C ALA A 173 -13.48 3.90 -23.04
N TYR A 174 -13.26 2.77 -23.71
CA TYR A 174 -13.52 2.65 -25.16
C TYR A 174 -15.00 2.79 -25.50
N LEU A 175 -15.90 2.19 -24.72
CA LEU A 175 -17.34 2.27 -24.94
C LEU A 175 -17.85 3.73 -24.92
N LEU A 176 -17.30 4.56 -24.02
CA LEU A 176 -17.68 5.98 -23.90
C LEU A 176 -17.37 6.81 -25.16
N LEU A 177 -16.43 6.39 -26.02
CA LEU A 177 -16.14 7.09 -27.28
C LEU A 177 -17.31 7.05 -28.25
N TYR A 178 -18.10 5.97 -28.21
CA TYR A 178 -19.19 5.71 -29.17
C TYR A 178 -20.58 6.12 -28.69
N ILE A 179 -20.74 6.48 -27.41
CA ILE A 179 -22.04 6.83 -26.83
C ILE A 179 -22.24 8.34 -26.85
N GLN A 180 -23.47 8.77 -27.14
CA GLN A 180 -23.87 10.19 -27.22
C GLN A 180 -24.66 10.69 -26.00
N ALA A 181 -24.85 9.85 -24.95
CA ALA A 181 -25.48 10.26 -23.68
C ALA A 181 -24.54 11.12 -22.82
N ASP A 182 -25.03 11.56 -21.66
CA ASP A 182 -24.14 12.19 -20.64
C ASP A 182 -23.06 11.19 -20.20
N LYS A 183 -21.89 11.35 -20.79
CA LYS A 183 -20.78 10.41 -20.65
C LYS A 183 -20.24 10.35 -19.23
N LEU A 184 -20.30 11.47 -18.47
CA LEU A 184 -19.84 11.53 -17.09
C LEU A 184 -20.73 10.66 -16.18
N LEU A 185 -22.04 10.83 -16.26
CA LEU A 185 -23.00 10.05 -15.47
C LEU A 185 -22.93 8.56 -15.83
N LEU A 186 -22.90 8.25 -17.13
CA LEU A 186 -22.78 6.88 -17.60
C LEU A 186 -21.48 6.22 -17.12
N TYR A 187 -20.36 6.94 -17.17
CA TYR A 187 -19.06 6.45 -16.69
C TYR A 187 -19.12 6.04 -15.24
N VAL A 188 -19.60 6.91 -14.35
CA VAL A 188 -19.65 6.64 -12.91
C VAL A 188 -20.67 5.55 -12.59
N PHE A 189 -21.79 5.50 -13.32
CA PHE A 189 -22.82 4.45 -13.16
C PHE A 189 -22.28 3.06 -13.51
N ILE A 190 -21.53 2.92 -14.62
CA ILE A 190 -20.93 1.64 -15.00
C ILE A 190 -19.78 1.27 -14.05
N LEU A 191 -19.01 2.24 -13.53
CA LEU A 191 -18.03 2.00 -12.48
C LEU A 191 -18.69 1.41 -11.22
N ALA A 192 -19.87 1.90 -10.84
CA ALA A 192 -20.64 1.34 -9.72
C ALA A 192 -21.06 -0.10 -10.02
N GLY A 193 -21.50 -0.38 -11.25
CA GLY A 193 -21.81 -1.74 -11.72
C GLY A 193 -20.59 -2.67 -11.65
N ILE A 194 -19.43 -2.24 -12.11
CA ILE A 194 -18.17 -3.01 -12.02
C ILE A 194 -17.83 -3.30 -10.56
N GLN A 195 -17.96 -2.31 -9.67
CA GLN A 195 -17.69 -2.50 -8.25
C GLN A 195 -18.68 -3.48 -7.59
N LEU A 196 -19.92 -3.46 -8.00
CA LEU A 196 -20.91 -4.45 -7.55
C LEU A 196 -20.60 -5.85 -8.06
N LEU A 197 -20.17 -6.00 -9.31
CA LEU A 197 -19.69 -7.28 -9.85
C LEU A 197 -18.48 -7.81 -9.07
N ASN A 198 -17.54 -6.93 -8.69
CA ASN A 198 -16.41 -7.31 -7.83
C ASN A 198 -16.89 -7.83 -6.47
N LEU A 199 -17.84 -7.14 -5.81
CA LEU A 199 -18.42 -7.61 -4.56
C LEU A 199 -19.06 -9.00 -4.73
N LEU A 200 -19.87 -9.18 -5.77
CA LEU A 200 -20.53 -10.46 -6.04
C LEU A 200 -19.52 -11.58 -6.30
N ALA A 201 -18.49 -11.32 -7.11
CA ALA A 201 -17.44 -12.29 -7.38
C ALA A 201 -16.70 -12.71 -6.10
N PHE A 202 -16.30 -11.75 -5.25
CA PHE A 202 -15.66 -12.06 -3.97
C PHE A 202 -16.60 -12.80 -3.02
N ALA A 203 -17.85 -12.35 -2.89
CA ALA A 203 -18.81 -12.92 -1.95
C ALA A 203 -19.23 -14.34 -2.34
N LEU A 204 -19.58 -14.57 -3.61
CA LEU A 204 -20.01 -15.89 -4.10
C LEU A 204 -18.87 -16.91 -4.05
N TYR A 205 -17.67 -16.54 -4.51
CA TYR A 205 -16.53 -17.45 -4.47
C TYR A 205 -16.09 -17.73 -3.03
N ALA A 206 -16.09 -16.72 -2.14
CA ALA A 206 -15.79 -16.93 -0.72
C ALA A 206 -16.78 -17.89 -0.06
N ASN A 207 -18.08 -17.74 -0.35
CA ASN A 207 -19.12 -18.61 0.20
C ASN A 207 -19.01 -20.04 -0.31
N TRP A 208 -18.60 -20.21 -1.57
CA TRP A 208 -18.39 -21.54 -2.17
C TRP A 208 -17.12 -22.22 -1.64
N GLN A 209 -16.03 -21.48 -1.56
CA GLN A 209 -14.69 -22.03 -1.27
C GLN A 209 -14.42 -22.18 0.23
N PHE A 210 -14.97 -21.32 1.08
CA PHE A 210 -14.64 -21.26 2.49
C PHE A 210 -15.86 -21.52 3.40
N PRO A 211 -15.87 -22.66 4.11
CA PRO A 211 -17.00 -23.02 4.99
C PRO A 211 -17.19 -22.05 6.17
N GLU A 212 -16.17 -21.23 6.48
CA GLU A 212 -16.25 -20.20 7.51
C GLU A 212 -16.95 -18.93 7.01
N CYS A 213 -17.08 -18.76 5.69
CA CYS A 213 -17.83 -17.67 5.10
C CYS A 213 -19.33 -17.95 5.24
N SER A 214 -20.07 -16.96 5.69
CA SER A 214 -21.54 -17.01 5.71
C SER A 214 -22.08 -15.66 5.29
N LEU A 215 -22.82 -15.63 4.20
CA LEU A 215 -23.50 -14.41 3.73
C LEU A 215 -24.71 -14.07 4.61
N LEU A 216 -25.28 -15.09 5.29
CA LEU A 216 -26.44 -14.89 6.17
C LEU A 216 -25.97 -14.50 7.56
N ILE A 217 -26.24 -13.26 7.94
CA ILE A 217 -25.97 -12.74 9.29
C ILE A 217 -27.22 -12.99 10.15
N ARG A 218 -27.12 -13.90 11.13
CA ARG A 218 -28.18 -14.15 12.09
C ARG A 218 -27.91 -13.36 13.37
N LYS A 219 -28.95 -12.82 14.03
CA LYS A 219 -28.82 -12.07 15.30
C LYS A 219 -28.01 -12.82 16.36
N ARG A 220 -28.16 -14.16 16.44
CA ARG A 220 -27.44 -15.02 17.39
C ARG A 220 -25.92 -15.09 17.14
N ASP A 221 -25.48 -14.76 15.91
CA ASP A 221 -24.06 -14.83 15.54
C ASP A 221 -23.33 -13.51 15.85
N ILE A 222 -24.09 -12.43 16.10
CA ILE A 222 -23.56 -11.11 16.45
C ILE A 222 -23.22 -11.07 17.94
N SER A 223 -22.01 -10.66 18.26
CA SER A 223 -21.54 -10.59 19.65
C SER A 223 -20.81 -9.27 19.91
N ARG A 224 -21.24 -8.57 20.96
CA ARG A 224 -20.61 -7.32 21.41
C ARG A 224 -19.12 -7.49 21.72
N ILE A 225 -18.71 -8.69 22.17
CA ILE A 225 -17.31 -8.98 22.49
C ILE A 225 -16.46 -8.96 21.22
N TYR A 226 -16.90 -9.65 20.15
CA TYR A 226 -16.17 -9.69 18.86
C TYR A 226 -16.18 -8.32 18.20
N ILE A 227 -17.30 -7.62 18.20
CA ILE A 227 -17.41 -6.24 17.65
C ILE A 227 -16.48 -5.30 18.43
N GLY A 228 -16.46 -5.35 19.77
CA GLY A 228 -15.57 -4.52 20.59
C GLY A 228 -14.08 -4.79 20.30
N GLN A 229 -13.70 -6.05 20.10
CA GLN A 229 -12.33 -6.41 19.72
C GLN A 229 -11.96 -5.89 18.32
N LEU A 230 -12.87 -6.03 17.36
CA LEU A 230 -12.68 -5.52 15.99
C LEU A 230 -12.58 -3.99 15.99
N LEU A 231 -13.49 -3.29 16.65
CA LEU A 231 -13.48 -1.82 16.75
C LEU A 231 -12.24 -1.30 17.47
N GLY A 232 -11.85 -1.93 18.58
CA GLY A 232 -10.66 -1.54 19.32
C GLY A 232 -9.37 -1.67 18.49
N PHE A 233 -9.23 -2.76 17.75
CA PHE A 233 -8.08 -2.95 16.86
C PHE A 233 -8.17 -2.04 15.62
N ALA A 234 -9.33 -1.97 14.97
CA ALA A 234 -9.56 -1.10 13.80
C ALA A 234 -9.32 0.37 14.15
N GLY A 235 -9.80 0.85 15.30
CA GLY A 235 -9.62 2.24 15.73
C GLY A 235 -8.15 2.63 15.85
N TRP A 236 -7.33 1.81 16.51
CA TRP A 236 -5.88 2.07 16.61
C TRP A 236 -5.16 1.93 15.25
N THR A 237 -5.57 0.98 14.42
CA THR A 237 -5.02 0.85 13.06
C THR A 237 -5.38 2.07 12.20
N THR A 238 -6.63 2.52 12.28
CA THR A 238 -7.11 3.74 11.60
C THR A 238 -6.36 4.98 12.08
N TYR A 239 -6.12 5.12 13.40
CA TYR A 239 -5.29 6.20 13.93
C TYR A 239 -3.89 6.21 13.31
N GLY A 240 -3.23 5.03 13.26
CA GLY A 240 -1.89 4.93 12.67
C GLY A 240 -1.85 5.29 11.18
N MET A 241 -2.77 4.73 10.39
CA MET A 241 -2.86 5.03 8.96
C MET A 241 -3.31 6.47 8.71
N GLY A 242 -4.24 6.97 9.53
CA GLY A 242 -4.70 8.35 9.50
C GLY A 242 -3.59 9.34 9.84
N ALA A 243 -2.71 9.01 10.80
CA ALA A 243 -1.55 9.83 11.14
C ALA A 243 -0.58 9.98 9.96
N VAL A 244 -0.34 8.89 9.19
CA VAL A 244 0.47 8.96 7.97
C VAL A 244 -0.22 9.79 6.88
N ALA A 245 -1.52 9.59 6.68
CA ALA A 245 -2.30 10.35 5.70
C ALA A 245 -2.33 11.85 6.07
N ALA A 246 -2.60 12.17 7.34
CA ALA A 246 -2.61 13.54 7.85
C ALA A 246 -1.23 14.21 7.71
N ARG A 247 -0.14 13.49 7.99
CA ARG A 247 1.22 13.99 7.76
C ARG A 247 1.43 14.36 6.29
N ASN A 248 1.07 13.48 5.35
CA ASN A 248 1.31 13.72 3.94
C ASN A 248 0.46 14.89 3.40
N GLN A 249 -0.82 14.94 3.75
CA GLN A 249 -1.70 16.03 3.34
C GLN A 249 -1.38 17.35 4.08
N GLY A 250 -1.08 17.26 5.37
CA GLY A 250 -0.68 18.41 6.17
C GLY A 250 0.60 19.05 5.65
N MET A 251 1.59 18.25 5.22
CA MET A 251 2.80 18.79 4.60
C MET A 251 2.51 19.50 3.27
N ALA A 252 1.62 18.96 2.44
CA ALA A 252 1.19 19.64 1.21
C ALA A 252 0.57 21.00 1.50
N ILE A 253 -0.25 21.11 2.57
CA ILE A 253 -0.85 22.37 3.01
C ILE A 253 0.24 23.34 3.51
N ILE A 254 1.17 22.89 4.35
CA ILE A 254 2.26 23.71 4.89
C ILE A 254 3.14 24.26 3.76
N LEU A 255 3.51 23.41 2.79
CA LEU A 255 4.29 23.83 1.62
C LEU A 255 3.55 24.89 0.79
N ASN A 256 2.23 24.77 0.65
CA ASN A 256 1.43 25.76 -0.06
C ASN A 256 1.37 27.10 0.69
N ILE A 257 1.22 27.06 2.01
CA ILE A 257 1.14 28.26 2.86
C ILE A 257 2.50 28.98 2.94
N CYS A 258 3.59 28.23 3.13
CA CYS A 258 4.91 28.81 3.40
C CYS A 258 5.69 29.17 2.13
N PHE A 259 5.41 28.50 1.00
CA PHE A 259 6.13 28.74 -0.25
C PHE A 259 5.18 29.12 -1.39
N CYS A 260 4.84 28.17 -2.26
CA CYS A 260 3.95 28.41 -3.40
C CYS A 260 3.36 27.09 -3.94
N THR A 261 2.39 27.24 -4.84
CA THR A 261 1.73 26.11 -5.52
C THR A 261 2.70 25.24 -6.33
N THR A 262 3.76 25.82 -6.89
CA THR A 262 4.78 25.08 -7.67
C THR A 262 5.56 24.09 -6.78
N VAL A 263 5.95 24.51 -5.57
CA VAL A 263 6.62 23.62 -4.60
C VAL A 263 5.68 22.52 -4.13
N ASN A 264 4.40 22.83 -3.90
CA ASN A 264 3.40 21.83 -3.56
C ASN A 264 3.18 20.85 -4.71
N ALA A 265 3.20 21.29 -5.96
CA ALA A 265 3.12 20.42 -7.14
C ALA A 265 4.32 19.44 -7.20
N ALA A 266 5.54 19.91 -6.90
CA ALA A 266 6.73 19.07 -6.81
C ALA A 266 6.59 17.97 -5.74
N TYR A 267 6.03 18.31 -4.57
CA TYR A 267 5.71 17.33 -3.53
C TYR A 267 4.63 16.33 -3.97
N GLY A 268 3.62 16.78 -4.71
CA GLY A 268 2.59 15.94 -5.32
C GLY A 268 3.17 14.90 -6.31
N ILE A 269 4.11 15.34 -7.17
CA ILE A 269 4.83 14.47 -8.10
C ILE A 269 5.63 13.40 -7.33
N ALA A 270 6.32 13.78 -6.26
CA ALA A 270 7.08 12.85 -5.43
C ALA A 270 6.17 11.79 -4.76
N ASN A 271 4.97 12.16 -4.33
CA ASN A 271 3.99 11.19 -3.82
C ASN A 271 3.46 10.25 -4.92
N GLN A 272 3.35 10.70 -6.19
CA GLN A 272 3.01 9.82 -7.31
C GLN A 272 4.12 8.80 -7.58
N VAL A 273 5.39 9.22 -7.55
CA VAL A 273 6.55 8.32 -7.67
C VAL A 273 6.52 7.28 -6.55
N PHE A 274 6.31 7.70 -5.30
CA PHE A 274 6.17 6.79 -4.17
C PHE A 274 5.01 5.80 -4.37
N GLY A 275 3.84 6.28 -4.78
CA GLY A 275 2.67 5.44 -5.06
C GLY A 275 2.96 4.37 -6.10
N ALA A 276 3.67 4.74 -7.18
CA ALA A 276 4.06 3.82 -8.24
C ALA A 276 5.06 2.73 -7.80
N ILE A 277 5.82 2.98 -6.73
CA ILE A 277 6.88 2.06 -6.26
C ILE A 277 6.46 1.25 -5.04
N SER A 278 5.56 1.77 -4.23
CA SER A 278 5.15 1.16 -2.95
C SER A 278 4.61 -0.26 -3.08
N PHE A 279 4.08 -0.65 -4.27
CA PHE A 279 3.61 -2.01 -4.53
C PHE A 279 4.72 -3.07 -4.39
N LEU A 280 5.99 -2.70 -4.58
CA LEU A 280 7.12 -3.63 -4.47
C LEU A 280 7.19 -4.24 -3.06
N SER A 281 7.07 -3.42 -2.05
CA SER A 281 7.07 -3.88 -0.65
C SER A 281 5.73 -4.49 -0.26
N THR A 282 4.61 -3.83 -0.56
CA THR A 282 3.27 -4.32 -0.20
C THR A 282 2.98 -5.74 -0.70
N SER A 283 3.54 -6.12 -1.83
CA SER A 283 3.39 -7.48 -2.37
C SER A 283 4.04 -8.53 -1.48
N ILE A 284 5.23 -8.24 -0.93
CA ILE A 284 5.92 -9.13 0.02
C ILE A 284 5.15 -9.19 1.34
N LEU A 285 4.76 -8.04 1.87
CA LEU A 285 4.01 -7.96 3.12
C LEU A 285 2.69 -8.73 3.06
N ASN A 286 1.92 -8.55 1.99
CA ASN A 286 0.65 -9.25 1.80
C ASN A 286 0.81 -10.78 1.73
N ALA A 287 1.95 -11.27 1.23
CA ALA A 287 2.25 -12.69 1.19
C ALA A 287 2.71 -13.23 2.56
N MET A 288 3.45 -12.44 3.35
CA MET A 288 4.08 -12.88 4.61
C MET A 288 3.23 -12.62 5.83
N ASN A 289 2.50 -11.49 5.90
CA ASN A 289 1.66 -11.10 7.04
C ASN A 289 0.71 -12.21 7.53
N PRO A 290 -0.07 -12.90 6.66
CA PRO A 290 -0.97 -13.96 7.11
C PRO A 290 -0.22 -15.11 7.77
N GLN A 291 0.98 -15.43 7.28
CA GLN A 291 1.78 -16.54 7.83
C GLN A 291 2.35 -16.20 9.21
N ILE A 292 2.79 -14.95 9.43
CA ILE A 292 3.24 -14.47 10.75
C ILE A 292 2.07 -14.50 11.74
N MET A 293 0.89 -14.04 11.32
CA MET A 293 -0.31 -14.06 12.16
C MET A 293 -0.78 -15.48 12.50
N LYS A 294 -0.70 -16.42 11.56
CA LYS A 294 -0.98 -17.84 11.80
C LYS A 294 0.03 -18.47 12.75
N ALA A 295 1.31 -18.19 12.58
CA ALA A 295 2.37 -18.68 13.46
C ALA A 295 2.18 -18.18 14.89
N GLU A 296 1.80 -16.91 15.08
CA GLU A 296 1.45 -16.35 16.38
C GLU A 296 0.21 -17.03 16.97
N GLY A 297 -0.81 -17.31 16.14
CA GLY A 297 -1.97 -18.10 16.54
C GLY A 297 -1.59 -19.48 17.10
N ASN A 298 -0.64 -20.15 16.48
CA ASN A 298 -0.08 -21.43 16.90
C ASN A 298 0.89 -21.33 18.08
N LYS A 299 1.18 -20.13 18.59
CA LYS A 299 2.19 -19.86 19.63
C LYS A 299 3.62 -20.27 19.24
N ASP A 300 3.90 -20.39 17.94
CA ASP A 300 5.23 -20.68 17.41
C ASP A 300 6.06 -19.40 17.27
N ARG A 301 6.58 -18.92 18.40
CA ARG A 301 7.36 -17.69 18.47
C ARG A 301 8.65 -17.73 17.62
N LYS A 302 9.28 -18.89 17.50
CA LYS A 302 10.48 -19.06 16.67
C LYS A 302 10.16 -18.77 15.21
N LYS A 303 9.07 -19.33 14.72
CA LYS A 303 8.60 -19.11 13.35
C LYS A 303 8.14 -17.66 13.11
N VAL A 304 7.45 -17.04 14.08
CA VAL A 304 7.07 -15.62 14.03
C VAL A 304 8.29 -14.73 13.80
N PHE A 305 9.34 -14.91 14.61
CA PHE A 305 10.55 -14.09 14.51
C PHE A 305 11.30 -14.34 13.20
N ALA A 306 11.49 -15.61 12.82
CA ALA A 306 12.15 -15.95 11.56
C ALA A 306 11.44 -15.39 10.32
N LEU A 307 10.10 -15.42 10.28
CA LEU A 307 9.32 -14.84 9.19
C LEU A 307 9.40 -13.32 9.19
N ALA A 308 9.34 -12.66 10.35
CA ALA A 308 9.43 -11.21 10.45
C ALA A 308 10.83 -10.67 10.09
N GLU A 309 11.89 -11.40 10.46
CA GLU A 309 13.26 -11.09 10.01
C GLU A 309 13.34 -11.18 8.47
N LYS A 310 12.78 -12.23 7.88
CA LYS A 310 12.73 -12.41 6.41
C LYS A 310 11.90 -11.32 5.72
N GLU A 311 10.75 -10.96 6.28
CA GLU A 311 9.90 -9.89 5.76
C GLU A 311 10.67 -8.55 5.71
N SER A 312 11.29 -8.14 6.81
CA SER A 312 12.13 -6.94 6.86
C SER A 312 13.31 -7.02 5.91
N LYS A 313 14.03 -8.14 5.92
CA LYS A 313 15.23 -8.37 5.10
C LYS A 313 14.91 -8.30 3.60
N TYR A 314 13.89 -9.01 3.13
CA TYR A 314 13.60 -9.08 1.68
C TYR A 314 12.89 -7.83 1.15
N SER A 315 11.99 -7.22 1.92
CA SER A 315 11.36 -5.97 1.49
C SER A 315 12.41 -4.86 1.36
N THR A 316 13.30 -4.72 2.33
CA THR A 316 14.37 -3.72 2.29
C THR A 316 15.41 -4.02 1.20
N MET A 317 15.82 -5.29 1.05
CA MET A 317 16.72 -5.71 -0.04
C MET A 317 16.19 -5.30 -1.41
N LEU A 318 14.92 -5.61 -1.69
CA LEU A 318 14.28 -5.27 -2.97
C LEU A 318 14.24 -3.76 -3.19
N LEU A 319 13.92 -3.00 -2.13
CA LEU A 319 13.91 -1.53 -2.23
C LEU A 319 15.31 -0.96 -2.46
N ILE A 320 16.34 -1.44 -1.78
CA ILE A 320 17.73 -0.98 -1.99
C ILE A 320 18.13 -1.22 -3.45
N ILE A 321 17.91 -2.43 -3.99
CA ILE A 321 18.26 -2.80 -5.37
C ILE A 321 17.65 -1.84 -6.40
N ILE A 322 16.41 -1.43 -6.18
CA ILE A 322 15.65 -0.62 -7.16
C ILE A 322 15.76 0.88 -6.87
N LEU A 323 15.60 1.28 -5.59
CA LEU A 323 15.48 2.70 -5.24
C LEU A 323 16.82 3.42 -5.19
N VAL A 324 17.91 2.74 -4.81
CA VAL A 324 19.21 3.42 -4.73
C VAL A 324 19.63 3.93 -6.11
N PRO A 325 19.73 3.13 -7.18
CA PRO A 325 20.04 3.68 -8.51
C PRO A 325 19.01 4.70 -9.00
N LEU A 326 17.73 4.52 -8.67
CA LEU A 326 16.68 5.47 -9.02
C LEU A 326 16.90 6.83 -8.35
N MET A 327 17.28 6.86 -7.07
CA MET A 327 17.56 8.10 -6.31
C MET A 327 18.76 8.87 -6.86
N PHE A 328 19.85 8.17 -7.24
CA PHE A 328 21.02 8.80 -7.85
C PHE A 328 20.71 9.42 -9.21
N GLU A 329 19.85 8.81 -10.01
CA GLU A 329 19.46 9.27 -11.34
C GLU A 329 18.11 10.01 -11.37
N MET A 330 17.55 10.37 -10.20
CA MET A 330 16.24 11.02 -10.10
C MET A 330 16.12 12.27 -10.97
N PRO A 331 17.10 13.20 -11.01
CA PRO A 331 17.01 14.36 -11.90
C PRO A 331 16.91 13.98 -13.38
N SER A 332 17.72 13.00 -13.82
CA SER A 332 17.72 12.53 -15.21
C SER A 332 16.38 11.89 -15.60
N ILE A 333 15.83 11.08 -14.71
CA ILE A 333 14.56 10.38 -14.91
C ILE A 333 13.39 11.37 -14.95
N LEU A 334 13.37 12.34 -14.03
CA LEU A 334 12.33 13.38 -14.02
C LEU A 334 12.37 14.24 -15.29
N ASN A 335 13.57 14.56 -15.80
CA ASN A 335 13.72 15.31 -17.06
C ASN A 335 13.26 14.53 -18.30
N VAL A 336 13.30 13.19 -18.26
CA VAL A 336 12.77 12.37 -19.37
C VAL A 336 11.25 12.23 -19.25
N TRP A 337 10.73 12.18 -18.03
CA TRP A 337 9.31 11.97 -17.77
C TRP A 337 8.49 13.25 -17.91
N LEU A 338 9.00 14.37 -17.38
CA LEU A 338 8.30 15.64 -17.31
C LEU A 338 8.86 16.63 -18.35
N THR A 339 7.99 17.37 -19.01
CA THR A 339 8.38 18.47 -19.92
C THR A 339 9.10 19.60 -19.21
N LYS A 340 8.69 19.89 -17.96
CA LYS A 340 9.31 20.86 -17.07
C LYS A 340 9.32 20.31 -15.67
N VAL A 341 10.51 20.12 -15.11
CA VAL A 341 10.68 19.62 -13.74
C VAL A 341 10.60 20.78 -12.76
N PRO A 342 9.64 20.78 -11.81
CA PRO A 342 9.58 21.80 -10.77
C PRO A 342 10.80 21.72 -9.84
N ASP A 343 11.20 22.88 -9.27
CA ASP A 343 12.26 22.94 -8.27
C ASP A 343 11.94 22.05 -7.07
N TYR A 344 12.98 21.51 -6.43
CA TYR A 344 12.90 20.58 -5.29
C TYR A 344 12.24 19.21 -5.58
N CYS A 345 11.73 18.93 -6.80
CA CYS A 345 11.05 17.67 -7.10
C CYS A 345 11.94 16.46 -6.83
N ALA A 346 13.20 16.46 -7.26
CA ALA A 346 14.16 15.40 -7.01
C ALA A 346 14.47 15.24 -5.50
N LEU A 347 14.56 16.35 -4.77
CA LEU A 347 14.77 16.35 -3.31
C LEU A 347 13.61 15.66 -2.58
N PHE A 348 12.36 16.04 -2.91
CA PHE A 348 11.17 15.39 -2.34
C PHE A 348 11.11 13.90 -2.67
N CYS A 349 11.35 13.53 -3.93
CA CYS A 349 11.40 12.12 -4.33
C CYS A 349 12.43 11.34 -3.50
N ASN A 350 13.66 11.83 -3.43
CA ASN A 350 14.74 11.16 -2.71
C ASN A 350 14.45 11.05 -1.21
N ALA A 351 13.95 12.10 -0.57
CA ALA A 351 13.61 12.07 0.85
C ALA A 351 12.49 11.06 1.16
N ILE A 352 11.42 11.04 0.35
CA ILE A 352 10.28 10.12 0.52
C ILE A 352 10.74 8.67 0.28
N LEU A 353 11.54 8.40 -0.76
CA LEU A 353 12.05 7.07 -1.06
C LEU A 353 13.03 6.56 0.00
N LEU A 354 13.90 7.42 0.51
CA LEU A 354 14.82 7.09 1.60
C LEU A 354 14.05 6.77 2.89
N SER A 355 13.05 7.59 3.24
CA SER A 355 12.19 7.33 4.40
C SER A 355 11.44 5.99 4.27
N PHE A 356 11.05 5.62 3.06
CA PHE A 356 10.41 4.34 2.79
C PHE A 356 11.36 3.16 3.00
N ILE A 357 12.62 3.26 2.57
CA ILE A 357 13.65 2.24 2.86
C ILE A 357 13.82 2.10 4.37
N CYS A 358 13.91 3.21 5.12
CA CYS A 358 14.03 3.20 6.59
C CYS A 358 12.83 2.51 7.25
N ASP A 359 11.60 2.82 6.83
CA ASP A 359 10.39 2.19 7.39
C ASP A 359 10.35 0.68 7.14
N GLN A 360 10.75 0.24 5.93
CA GLN A 360 10.74 -1.17 5.55
C GLN A 360 11.82 -2.00 6.25
N LEU A 361 12.91 -1.39 6.72
CA LEU A 361 13.96 -2.07 7.48
C LEU A 361 13.42 -2.83 8.69
N THR A 362 12.30 -2.39 9.24
CA THR A 362 11.66 -2.98 10.41
C THR A 362 10.18 -3.33 10.18
N ALA A 363 9.78 -3.55 8.93
CA ALA A 363 8.39 -3.86 8.57
C ALA A 363 7.86 -5.11 9.29
N GLY A 364 8.65 -6.18 9.35
CA GLY A 364 8.29 -7.42 10.03
C GLY A 364 8.03 -7.23 11.55
N LEU A 365 8.71 -6.26 12.19
CA LEU A 365 8.45 -5.93 13.59
C LEU A 365 7.06 -5.29 13.78
N ASN A 366 6.62 -4.47 12.82
CA ASN A 366 5.26 -3.97 12.79
C ASN A 366 4.24 -5.10 12.65
N THR A 367 4.53 -6.09 11.78
CA THR A 367 3.69 -7.29 11.61
C THR A 367 3.63 -8.14 12.88
N ILE A 368 4.75 -8.34 13.60
CA ILE A 368 4.74 -9.00 14.93
C ILE A 368 3.79 -8.29 15.87
N ASN A 369 3.85 -6.97 15.97
CA ASN A 369 2.97 -6.20 16.85
C ASN A 369 1.49 -6.37 16.48
N GLN A 370 1.16 -6.34 15.21
CA GLN A 370 -0.20 -6.60 14.70
C GLN A 370 -0.66 -8.02 15.05
N ALA A 371 0.22 -9.02 14.89
CA ALA A 371 -0.10 -10.42 15.21
C ALA A 371 -0.42 -10.62 16.69
N ILE A 372 0.35 -10.00 17.61
CA ILE A 372 0.10 -10.00 19.05
C ILE A 372 -1.26 -9.35 19.39
N GLY A 373 -1.64 -8.30 18.67
CA GLY A 373 -2.94 -7.64 18.77
C GLY A 373 -3.09 -6.57 19.85
N LYS A 374 -2.11 -6.36 20.73
CA LYS A 374 -2.08 -5.25 21.71
C LYS A 374 -1.38 -4.03 21.11
N ILE A 375 -2.03 -3.38 20.13
CA ILE A 375 -1.39 -2.38 19.25
C ILE A 375 -1.44 -0.94 19.80
N ARG A 376 -2.25 -0.62 20.82
CA ARG A 376 -2.47 0.74 21.33
C ARG A 376 -1.17 1.50 21.61
N THR A 377 -0.34 0.98 22.52
CA THR A 377 0.91 1.64 22.93
C THR A 377 1.89 1.77 21.75
N TYR A 378 2.01 0.72 20.96
CA TYR A 378 2.84 0.74 19.76
C TYR A 378 2.39 1.84 18.79
N THR A 379 1.10 1.90 18.49
CA THR A 379 0.55 2.86 17.54
C THR A 379 0.78 4.29 18.03
N LEU A 380 0.57 4.57 19.30
CA LEU A 380 0.88 5.88 19.88
C LEU A 380 2.37 6.22 19.77
N LEU A 381 3.26 5.30 20.17
CA LEU A 381 4.71 5.57 20.17
C LEU A 381 5.31 5.70 18.75
N MET A 382 4.79 4.96 17.76
CA MET A 382 5.38 4.89 16.42
C MET A 382 4.72 5.84 15.41
N TYR A 383 3.46 6.20 15.60
CA TYR A 383 2.75 7.03 14.63
C TYR A 383 2.55 8.47 15.09
N THR A 384 2.47 8.75 16.40
CA THR A 384 2.39 10.13 16.89
C THR A 384 3.62 10.97 16.53
N PRO A 385 4.87 10.47 16.59
CA PRO A 385 6.04 11.24 16.12
C PRO A 385 5.93 11.65 14.65
N LYS A 386 5.27 10.83 13.81
CA LYS A 386 5.03 11.18 12.41
C LYS A 386 4.10 12.40 12.26
N LEU A 387 3.15 12.60 13.19
CA LEU A 387 2.32 13.82 13.23
C LEU A 387 3.08 15.04 13.76
N ILE A 388 3.98 14.84 14.73
CA ILE A 388 4.79 15.92 15.31
C ILE A 388 5.71 16.55 14.24
N TYR A 389 6.02 15.83 13.17
CA TYR A 389 6.71 16.39 12.01
C TYR A 389 6.06 17.66 11.44
N LEU A 390 4.73 17.74 11.44
CA LEU A 390 4.00 18.89 10.88
C LEU A 390 4.29 20.20 11.62
N PRO A 391 4.08 20.31 12.95
CA PRO A 391 4.42 21.52 13.68
C PRO A 391 5.91 21.83 13.64
N ILE A 392 6.80 20.83 13.66
CA ILE A 392 8.24 21.05 13.53
C ILE A 392 8.57 21.69 12.19
N SER A 393 8.03 21.17 11.07
CA SER A 393 8.26 21.74 9.74
C SER A 393 7.70 23.14 9.60
N TYR A 394 6.52 23.39 10.16
CA TYR A 394 5.91 24.73 10.14
C TYR A 394 6.78 25.76 10.89
N ILE A 395 7.21 25.43 12.12
CA ILE A 395 8.09 26.30 12.92
C ILE A 395 9.44 26.50 12.22
N LEU A 396 10.00 25.46 11.61
CA LEU A 396 11.25 25.56 10.85
C LEU A 396 11.12 26.57 9.72
N PHE A 397 10.05 26.50 8.92
CA PHE A 397 9.83 27.42 7.81
C PHE A 397 9.56 28.86 8.27
N GLN A 398 8.84 29.05 9.37
CA GLN A 398 8.64 30.40 9.97
C GLN A 398 9.95 31.04 10.44
N ASN A 399 10.94 30.22 10.82
CA ASN A 399 12.27 30.69 11.24
C ASN A 399 13.28 30.78 10.06
N GLY A 400 12.82 30.73 8.82
CA GLY A 400 13.68 30.83 7.63
C GLY A 400 14.40 29.54 7.24
N GLY A 401 13.99 28.40 7.82
CA GLY A 401 14.55 27.09 7.46
C GLY A 401 14.23 26.68 6.04
N THR A 402 15.05 25.83 5.47
CA THR A 402 14.98 25.36 4.09
C THR A 402 14.11 24.10 3.94
N ILE A 403 13.63 23.86 2.71
CA ILE A 403 12.91 22.62 2.37
C ILE A 403 13.80 21.38 2.60
N ALA A 404 15.12 21.49 2.35
CA ALA A 404 16.06 20.41 2.58
C ALA A 404 16.16 20.01 4.06
N GLU A 405 16.19 20.99 4.96
CA GLU A 405 16.18 20.74 6.41
C GLU A 405 14.88 20.07 6.85
N ALA A 406 13.72 20.52 6.37
CA ALA A 406 12.44 19.89 6.67
C ALA A 406 12.40 18.43 6.17
N MET A 407 12.92 18.15 4.98
CA MET A 407 13.01 16.78 4.46
C MET A 407 14.04 15.95 5.23
N GLY A 408 15.12 16.55 5.73
CA GLY A 408 16.06 15.91 6.63
C GLY A 408 15.40 15.49 7.95
N VAL A 409 14.60 16.35 8.56
CA VAL A 409 13.80 16.04 9.76
C VAL A 409 12.80 14.90 9.47
N PHE A 410 12.15 14.93 8.30
CA PHE A 410 11.24 13.87 7.86
C PHE A 410 11.92 12.49 7.85
N VAL A 411 13.08 12.38 7.20
CA VAL A 411 13.84 11.13 7.13
C VAL A 411 14.36 10.72 8.51
N ALA A 412 14.84 11.69 9.32
CA ALA A 412 15.31 11.42 10.68
C ALA A 412 14.21 10.84 11.59
N ILE A 413 13.00 11.39 11.55
CA ILE A 413 11.87 10.86 12.30
C ILE A 413 11.53 9.44 11.86
N GLU A 414 11.49 9.16 10.56
CA GLU A 414 11.22 7.81 10.05
C GLU A 414 12.30 6.81 10.49
N LEU A 415 13.56 7.18 10.43
CA LEU A 415 14.67 6.37 10.90
C LEU A 415 14.59 6.12 12.41
N LEU A 416 14.34 7.16 13.21
CA LEU A 416 14.18 7.02 14.66
C LEU A 416 13.01 6.11 15.02
N VAL A 417 11.86 6.24 14.34
CA VAL A 417 10.72 5.35 14.53
C VAL A 417 11.07 3.92 14.14
N ALA A 418 11.76 3.70 13.03
CA ALA A 418 12.19 2.38 12.60
C ALA A 418 13.12 1.73 13.64
N LEU A 419 14.11 2.47 14.15
CA LEU A 419 15.02 1.98 15.18
C LEU A 419 14.31 1.73 16.52
N ALA A 420 13.36 2.58 16.92
CA ALA A 420 12.59 2.43 18.16
C ALA A 420 11.71 1.18 18.18
N ARG A 421 11.32 0.64 17.01
CA ARG A 421 10.58 -0.63 16.91
C ARG A 421 11.37 -1.81 17.47
N ILE A 422 12.70 -1.82 17.34
CA ILE A 422 13.54 -2.94 17.76
C ILE A 422 13.49 -3.15 19.29
N PRO A 423 13.84 -2.16 20.15
CA PRO A 423 13.75 -2.33 21.58
C PRO A 423 12.29 -2.49 22.07
N TYR A 424 11.32 -1.87 21.40
CA TYR A 424 9.92 -2.06 21.77
C TYR A 424 9.47 -3.51 21.61
N ILE A 425 9.75 -4.14 20.46
CA ILE A 425 9.39 -5.54 20.22
C ILE A 425 10.19 -6.48 21.11
N HIS A 426 11.47 -6.20 21.37
CA HIS A 426 12.27 -6.94 22.36
C HIS A 426 11.59 -6.93 23.73
N TRP A 427 11.23 -5.75 24.24
CA TRP A 427 10.53 -5.62 25.52
C TRP A 427 9.22 -6.41 25.59
N LYS A 428 8.48 -6.43 24.46
CA LYS A 428 7.15 -7.05 24.40
C LYS A 428 7.17 -8.56 24.21
N THR A 429 8.17 -9.09 23.52
CA THR A 429 8.18 -10.48 23.02
C THR A 429 9.42 -11.28 23.40
N GLN A 430 10.42 -10.64 24.00
CA GLN A 430 11.74 -11.21 24.29
C GLN A 430 12.49 -11.65 23.02
N MET A 431 12.17 -11.04 21.86
CA MET A 431 12.93 -11.24 20.62
C MET A 431 14.36 -10.73 20.80
N SER A 432 15.35 -11.48 20.36
CA SER A 432 16.74 -11.05 20.43
C SER A 432 17.03 -9.88 19.49
N MET A 433 17.34 -8.69 20.07
CA MET A 433 17.77 -7.53 19.26
C MET A 433 19.05 -7.83 18.50
N LYS A 434 20.02 -8.55 19.12
CA LYS A 434 21.27 -8.94 18.49
C LYS A 434 21.04 -9.79 17.24
N ASN A 435 20.13 -10.78 17.33
CA ASN A 435 19.83 -11.64 16.18
C ASN A 435 19.16 -10.84 15.07
N PHE A 436 18.21 -9.97 15.40
CA PHE A 436 17.59 -9.10 14.39
C PHE A 436 18.62 -8.22 13.69
N PHE A 437 19.53 -7.62 14.45
CA PHE A 437 20.60 -6.79 13.89
C PHE A 437 21.51 -7.60 12.96
N LEU A 438 21.97 -8.78 13.41
CA LEU A 438 22.87 -9.65 12.65
C LEU A 438 22.20 -10.28 11.41
N HIS A 439 20.92 -10.64 11.49
CA HIS A 439 20.24 -11.35 10.38
C HIS A 439 19.56 -10.39 9.39
N VAL A 440 19.25 -9.15 9.79
CA VAL A 440 18.55 -8.20 8.93
C VAL A 440 19.44 -7.03 8.56
N ILE A 441 19.96 -6.29 9.53
CA ILE A 441 20.67 -5.03 9.25
C ILE A 441 22.05 -5.28 8.67
N VAL A 442 22.87 -6.11 9.31
CA VAL A 442 24.25 -6.36 8.89
C VAL A 442 24.34 -6.88 7.45
N PRO A 443 23.53 -7.84 6.98
CA PRO A 443 23.58 -8.30 5.60
C PRO A 443 23.17 -7.24 4.55
N LEU A 444 22.35 -6.27 4.93
CA LEU A 444 21.91 -5.20 4.05
C LEU A 444 22.93 -4.06 3.89
N LEU A 445 23.86 -3.90 4.85
CA LEU A 445 24.88 -2.84 4.79
C LEU A 445 25.80 -2.95 3.57
N PRO A 446 26.44 -4.11 3.27
CA PRO A 446 27.26 -4.25 2.07
C PRO A 446 26.47 -4.02 0.79
N LEU A 447 25.20 -4.47 0.76
CA LEU A 447 24.31 -4.25 -0.37
C LEU A 447 24.06 -2.76 -0.61
N ALA A 448 23.71 -2.02 0.45
CA ALA A 448 23.44 -0.57 0.36
C ALA A 448 24.72 0.19 -0.05
N LEU A 449 25.86 -0.13 0.57
CA LEU A 449 27.14 0.53 0.26
C LEU A 449 27.56 0.30 -1.19
N LEU A 450 27.48 -0.93 -1.69
CA LEU A 450 27.87 -1.24 -3.07
C LEU A 450 26.85 -0.70 -4.09
N ALA A 451 25.56 -0.69 -3.77
CA ALA A 451 24.56 -0.02 -4.61
C ALA A 451 24.81 1.49 -4.72
N CYS A 452 25.15 2.15 -3.61
CA CYS A 452 25.53 3.57 -3.61
C CYS A 452 26.85 3.80 -4.37
N ALA A 453 27.87 2.97 -4.15
CA ALA A 453 29.17 3.10 -4.81
C ALA A 453 29.06 2.90 -6.33
N THR A 454 28.30 1.90 -6.78
CA THR A 454 28.08 1.67 -8.23
C THR A 454 27.28 2.78 -8.87
N SER A 455 26.19 3.23 -8.22
CA SER A 455 25.34 4.31 -8.76
C SER A 455 26.09 5.64 -8.77
N GLY A 456 26.79 5.97 -7.67
CA GLY A 456 27.62 7.19 -7.60
C GLY A 456 28.83 7.14 -8.55
N GLY A 457 29.48 5.98 -8.69
CA GLY A 457 30.56 5.78 -9.66
C GLY A 457 30.09 5.98 -11.10
N CYS A 458 28.93 5.45 -11.47
CA CYS A 458 28.34 5.71 -12.78
C CYS A 458 28.05 7.19 -13.00
N GLN A 459 27.59 7.91 -11.96
CA GLN A 459 27.29 9.34 -12.04
C GLN A 459 28.57 10.17 -12.26
N LEU A 460 29.69 9.77 -11.68
CA LEU A 460 30.97 10.46 -11.81
C LEU A 460 31.70 10.14 -13.12
N LEU A 461 31.58 8.89 -13.61
CA LEU A 461 32.35 8.42 -14.78
C LEU A 461 31.66 8.65 -16.12
N PHE A 462 30.33 8.70 -16.15
CA PHE A 462 29.57 8.77 -17.39
C PHE A 462 28.72 10.06 -17.48
N HIS A 463 28.79 10.79 -18.61
CA HIS A 463 28.13 12.09 -18.80
C HIS A 463 27.29 12.14 -20.08
N PHE A 464 26.49 11.10 -20.37
CA PHE A 464 25.58 11.07 -21.52
C PHE A 464 24.10 11.05 -21.13
N LYS A 465 23.22 11.43 -22.05
CA LYS A 465 21.79 11.68 -21.79
C LYS A 465 21.02 10.50 -21.19
N TYR A 466 21.36 9.26 -21.57
CA TYR A 466 20.67 8.05 -21.12
C TYR A 466 21.48 7.26 -20.07
N ARG A 467 22.39 7.92 -19.36
CA ARG A 467 23.20 7.32 -18.28
C ARG A 467 22.38 6.54 -17.27
N PHE A 468 21.18 7.02 -16.94
CA PHE A 468 20.27 6.38 -15.98
C PHE A 468 19.94 4.91 -16.32
N LEU A 469 19.89 4.55 -17.61
CA LEU A 469 19.70 3.16 -18.05
C LEU A 469 20.93 2.30 -17.70
N LEU A 470 22.12 2.82 -17.99
CA LEU A 470 23.37 2.13 -17.64
C LEU A 470 23.53 1.99 -16.14
N THR A 471 23.32 3.07 -15.38
CA THR A 471 23.34 3.07 -13.91
C THR A 471 22.35 2.06 -13.35
N GLY A 472 21.11 2.03 -13.89
CA GLY A 472 20.08 1.06 -13.50
C GLY A 472 20.54 -0.38 -13.72
N VAL A 473 21.00 -0.73 -14.92
CA VAL A 473 21.43 -2.10 -15.26
C VAL A 473 22.64 -2.51 -14.43
N LEU A 474 23.68 -1.68 -14.32
CA LEU A 474 24.90 -2.00 -13.59
C LEU A 474 24.63 -2.12 -12.08
N SER A 475 23.97 -1.12 -11.48
CA SER A 475 23.69 -1.13 -10.03
C SER A 475 22.76 -2.28 -9.66
N VAL A 476 21.71 -2.56 -10.43
CA VAL A 476 20.83 -3.70 -10.19
C VAL A 476 21.59 -5.02 -10.31
N SER A 477 22.42 -5.20 -11.34
CA SER A 477 23.21 -6.43 -11.55
C SER A 477 24.20 -6.68 -10.40
N VAL A 478 24.96 -5.64 -10.01
CA VAL A 478 25.89 -5.72 -8.87
C VAL A 478 25.13 -6.00 -7.57
N SER A 479 24.00 -5.31 -7.34
CA SER A 479 23.18 -5.50 -6.15
C SER A 479 22.59 -6.91 -6.08
N PHE A 480 22.19 -7.51 -7.19
CA PHE A 480 21.78 -8.92 -7.24
C PHE A 480 22.93 -9.86 -6.87
N LEU A 481 24.13 -9.65 -7.42
CA LEU A 481 25.30 -10.46 -7.09
C LEU A 481 25.64 -10.34 -5.59
N VAL A 482 25.68 -9.11 -5.07
CA VAL A 482 25.95 -8.87 -3.65
C VAL A 482 24.90 -9.51 -2.76
N SER A 483 23.62 -9.34 -3.09
CA SER A 483 22.52 -9.93 -2.31
C SER A 483 22.57 -11.46 -2.27
N TRP A 484 23.05 -12.09 -3.35
CA TRP A 484 23.27 -13.54 -3.39
C TRP A 484 24.29 -14.01 -2.35
N PHE A 485 25.36 -13.24 -2.12
CA PHE A 485 26.43 -13.64 -1.19
C PHE A 485 26.20 -13.15 0.23
N THR A 486 25.59 -11.98 0.44
CA THR A 486 25.46 -11.35 1.76
C THR A 486 24.10 -11.50 2.39
N VAL A 487 23.01 -11.41 1.61
CA VAL A 487 21.65 -11.36 2.12
C VAL A 487 20.98 -12.74 2.16
N LEU A 488 21.18 -13.57 1.13
CA LEU A 488 20.58 -14.91 1.08
C LEU A 488 21.35 -15.92 1.92
N ASP A 489 20.62 -16.66 2.77
CA ASP A 489 21.19 -17.75 3.58
C ASP A 489 21.56 -18.97 2.71
N ARG A 490 22.42 -19.86 3.23
CA ARG A 490 22.85 -21.07 2.51
C ARG A 490 21.65 -21.95 2.05
N ASN A 491 20.65 -22.11 2.91
CA ASN A 491 19.44 -22.89 2.60
C ASN A 491 18.61 -22.24 1.50
N GLU A 492 18.53 -20.91 1.50
CA GLU A 492 17.81 -20.13 0.49
C GLU A 492 18.50 -20.20 -0.87
N ARG A 493 19.81 -20.06 -0.90
CA ARG A 493 20.63 -20.26 -2.10
C ARG A 493 20.49 -21.68 -2.66
N GLY A 494 20.47 -22.68 -1.78
CA GLY A 494 20.23 -24.08 -2.17
C GLY A 494 18.89 -24.27 -2.84
N TYR A 495 17.84 -23.72 -2.26
CA TYR A 495 16.47 -23.75 -2.81
C TYR A 495 16.39 -23.08 -4.20
N PHE A 496 16.97 -21.89 -4.36
CA PHE A 496 17.01 -21.22 -5.66
C PHE A 496 17.79 -22.02 -6.72
N LYS A 497 18.95 -22.57 -6.36
CA LYS A 497 19.75 -23.44 -7.27
C LYS A 497 18.93 -24.64 -7.73
N GLU A 498 18.26 -25.32 -6.81
CA GLU A 498 17.45 -26.52 -7.13
C GLU A 498 16.26 -26.18 -8.04
N GLN A 499 15.61 -25.03 -7.83
CA GLN A 499 14.51 -24.57 -8.70
C GLN A 499 14.98 -24.18 -10.10
N ILE A 500 16.14 -23.54 -10.21
CA ILE A 500 16.75 -23.18 -11.50
C ILE A 500 17.18 -24.46 -12.25
N LEU A 501 17.86 -25.39 -11.56
CA LEU A 501 18.25 -26.68 -12.13
C LEU A 501 17.06 -27.48 -12.63
N LYS A 502 15.98 -27.59 -11.86
CA LYS A 502 14.74 -28.28 -12.28
C LYS A 502 14.11 -27.66 -13.50
N ARG A 503 14.18 -26.31 -13.67
CA ARG A 503 13.67 -25.64 -14.87
C ARG A 503 14.57 -25.82 -16.09
N ILE A 504 15.88 -25.91 -15.91
CA ILE A 504 16.84 -26.12 -16.99
C ILE A 504 16.79 -27.59 -17.44
N ILE A 505 16.85 -28.52 -16.51
CA ILE A 505 16.82 -29.99 -16.81
C ILE A 505 15.44 -30.40 -17.35
N GLY A 506 14.32 -29.86 -16.82
CA GLY A 506 12.98 -30.11 -17.34
C GLY A 506 12.73 -29.54 -18.75
N LYS A 507 13.56 -28.60 -19.24
CA LYS A 507 13.55 -28.13 -20.63
C LYS A 507 14.43 -28.92 -21.57
N CYS A 508 15.36 -29.72 -21.05
CA CYS A 508 16.19 -30.62 -21.86
C CYS A 508 15.60 -32.05 -21.98
N ALA A 509 14.45 -32.29 -21.35
CA ALA A 509 13.78 -33.59 -21.38
C ALA A 509 12.44 -33.58 -22.16
N VAL A 510 12.21 -32.57 -22.97
CA VAL A 510 11.13 -32.46 -24.00
C VAL A 510 11.83 -32.22 -25.38
#